data_88e12a2618e859c0bee8827c1903162c
#
_entry.id   88e12a2618e859c0bee8827c1903162c
#
_cell.length_a   1.000
_cell.length_b   1.000
_cell.length_c   1.000
_cell.angle_alpha   90.00
_cell.angle_beta   90.00
_cell.angle_gamma   90.00
#
_symmetry.space_group_name_H-M   'P 1'
#
loop_
_entity.id
_entity.type
_entity.pdbx_description
1 polymer ?
#
loop_
_entity_poly.entity_id
_entity_poly.type
_entity_poly.pdbx_seq_one_letter_code
_entity_poly.pdbx_strand_id
1 'polypeptide(L)'
;MNPQAKLIFSISLLLGTTITISSNHWVMAWTGLEINTLAILPLISKSHHPRAIEAATKYFLVQATASALVLFSSMTNAWHTGQWDITQLTHPASCLILTTAISIKLGLVPFHFWFPEVLQGSSLITGLLLSTAMKFPPITLLFMTSSSLNPTLLMTMAILSVALGGWMGLNQTQVRKIMAFSSISHLGWMSIIIVYNPKLTLLNFYLYTLMTAAVFLAFNSTKTLKLSTLMTAWTKTPSLSGILLLALLSLAGLPPLTGFLPKWLIIQELTKQDMAPAAMVLSLLSLLSLFFYLRLAYCATITLPPHTTNHMKQWHTNKPTNILIAILTTASITLLPISPMITAIV
;
A
#
# COMPACT_ATOMS: atom_id res chain seq x y z
N MET A 1 0.45 21.25 15.62
CA MET A 1 -0.90 21.06 15.08
C MET A 1 -1.87 20.82 16.24
N ASN A 2 -2.96 21.58 16.32
CA ASN A 2 -3.96 21.44 17.38
C ASN A 2 -4.61 20.05 17.34
N PRO A 3 -4.96 19.44 18.49
CA PRO A 3 -5.59 18.12 18.53
C PRO A 3 -6.96 18.12 17.83
N GLN A 4 -7.72 19.20 17.93
CA GLN A 4 -8.99 19.38 17.23
C GLN A 4 -8.84 19.37 15.70
N ALA A 5 -7.83 20.11 15.16
CA ALA A 5 -7.55 20.11 13.74
C ALA A 5 -7.15 18.72 13.23
N LYS A 6 -6.37 17.97 14.01
CA LYS A 6 -6.02 16.59 13.68
C LYS A 6 -7.24 15.67 13.63
N LEU A 7 -8.19 15.85 14.54
CA LEU A 7 -9.43 15.10 14.57
C LEU A 7 -10.30 15.43 13.35
N ILE A 8 -10.44 16.72 12.98
CA ILE A 8 -11.18 17.14 11.78
C ILE A 8 -10.60 16.50 10.53
N PHE A 9 -9.27 16.51 10.34
CA PHE A 9 -8.65 15.89 9.17
C PHE A 9 -8.77 14.36 9.17
N SER A 10 -8.76 13.70 10.32
CA SER A 10 -9.00 12.26 10.36
C SER A 10 -10.45 11.89 10.03
N ILE A 11 -11.42 12.68 10.48
CA ILE A 11 -12.84 12.51 10.13
C ILE A 11 -13.07 12.80 8.64
N SER A 12 -12.46 13.85 8.08
CA SER A 12 -12.62 14.18 6.65
C SER A 12 -12.02 13.10 5.74
N LEU A 13 -10.94 12.40 6.15
CA LEU A 13 -10.44 11.23 5.44
C LEU A 13 -11.47 10.09 5.42
N LEU A 14 -12.11 9.81 6.54
CA LEU A 14 -13.16 8.78 6.61
C LEU A 14 -14.37 9.16 5.76
N LEU A 15 -14.84 10.42 5.84
CA LEU A 15 -15.94 10.91 5.02
C LEU A 15 -15.62 10.84 3.52
N GLY A 16 -14.43 11.25 3.10
CA GLY A 16 -14.04 11.16 1.70
C GLY A 16 -13.99 9.72 1.19
N THR A 17 -13.48 8.77 2.00
CA THR A 17 -13.47 7.35 1.62
C THR A 17 -14.89 6.76 1.55
N THR A 18 -15.78 7.08 2.49
CA THR A 18 -17.17 6.60 2.44
C THR A 18 -17.95 7.17 1.27
N ILE A 19 -17.78 8.47 0.95
CA ILE A 19 -18.40 9.09 -0.23
C ILE A 19 -17.96 8.39 -1.52
N THR A 20 -16.67 8.10 -1.68
CA THR A 20 -16.18 7.42 -2.89
C THR A 20 -16.70 6.00 -3.02
N ILE A 21 -16.83 5.24 -1.92
CA ILE A 21 -17.32 3.87 -1.94
C ILE A 21 -18.82 3.80 -2.22
N SER A 22 -19.61 4.74 -1.67
CA SER A 22 -21.06 4.76 -1.81
C SER A 22 -21.56 5.48 -3.08
N SER A 23 -20.64 6.10 -3.85
CA SER A 23 -21.03 6.89 -5.02
C SER A 23 -21.34 6.01 -6.23
N ASN A 24 -22.44 6.30 -6.91
CA ASN A 24 -22.77 5.75 -8.22
C ASN A 24 -22.47 6.76 -9.35
N HIS A 25 -22.30 8.03 -9.00
CA HIS A 25 -22.11 9.13 -9.95
C HIS A 25 -20.65 9.61 -9.93
N TRP A 26 -20.04 9.82 -11.12
CA TRP A 26 -18.64 10.22 -11.23
C TRP A 26 -18.26 11.50 -10.48
N VAL A 27 -19.13 12.51 -10.49
CA VAL A 27 -18.87 13.78 -9.77
C VAL A 27 -18.76 13.55 -8.26
N MET A 28 -19.61 12.68 -7.69
CA MET A 28 -19.55 12.34 -6.27
C MET A 28 -18.29 11.55 -5.93
N ALA A 29 -17.90 10.60 -6.78
CA ALA A 29 -16.64 9.88 -6.63
C ALA A 29 -15.43 10.83 -6.67
N TRP A 30 -15.42 11.77 -7.61
CA TRP A 30 -14.37 12.77 -7.73
C TRP A 30 -14.29 13.67 -6.49
N THR A 31 -15.42 14.19 -5.99
CA THR A 31 -15.42 15.02 -4.76
C THR A 31 -14.88 14.27 -3.56
N GLY A 32 -15.23 12.99 -3.40
CA GLY A 32 -14.70 12.16 -2.32
C GLY A 32 -13.18 11.94 -2.44
N LEU A 33 -12.66 11.72 -3.66
CA LEU A 33 -11.22 11.64 -3.90
C LEU A 33 -10.52 12.95 -3.56
N GLU A 34 -11.12 14.11 -3.87
CA GLU A 34 -10.52 15.43 -3.63
C GLU A 34 -10.51 15.78 -2.14
N ILE A 35 -11.58 15.44 -1.41
CA ILE A 35 -11.63 15.58 0.05
C ILE A 35 -10.48 14.79 0.70
N ASN A 36 -10.24 13.57 0.26
CA ASN A 36 -9.15 12.75 0.77
C ASN A 36 -7.77 13.37 0.49
N THR A 37 -7.55 13.87 -0.73
CA THR A 37 -6.26 14.48 -1.10
C THR A 37 -5.98 15.74 -0.29
N LEU A 38 -6.98 16.58 -0.07
CA LEU A 38 -6.84 17.81 0.72
C LEU A 38 -6.67 17.53 2.22
N ALA A 39 -7.38 16.52 2.74
CA ALA A 39 -7.33 16.19 4.16
C ALA A 39 -5.97 15.60 4.62
N ILE A 40 -5.25 14.91 3.74
CA ILE A 40 -3.95 14.33 4.12
C ILE A 40 -2.79 15.33 4.06
N LEU A 41 -2.89 16.40 3.28
CA LEU A 41 -1.83 17.40 3.12
C LEU A 41 -1.32 17.99 4.45
N PRO A 42 -2.19 18.46 5.35
CA PRO A 42 -1.76 18.99 6.65
C PRO A 42 -1.14 17.91 7.55
N LEU A 43 -1.52 16.65 7.36
CA LEU A 43 -0.94 15.53 8.11
C LEU A 43 0.49 15.21 7.64
N ILE A 44 0.79 15.35 6.35
CA ILE A 44 2.13 15.19 5.78
C ILE A 44 3.02 16.34 6.25
N SER A 45 2.56 17.58 6.15
CA SER A 45 3.34 18.79 6.49
C SER A 45 3.45 19.07 7.99
N LYS A 46 2.92 18.18 8.84
CA LYS A 46 2.78 18.36 10.30
C LYS A 46 4.06 18.82 11.02
N SER A 47 5.24 18.38 10.57
CA SER A 47 6.52 18.71 11.20
C SER A 47 7.08 20.09 10.79
N HIS A 48 6.48 20.76 9.81
CA HIS A 48 6.96 22.01 9.20
C HIS A 48 8.45 21.96 8.78
N HIS A 49 8.99 20.75 8.63
CA HIS A 49 10.36 20.55 8.14
C HIS A 49 10.37 20.73 6.60
N PRO A 50 11.43 21.30 5.99
CA PRO A 50 11.48 21.52 4.54
C PRO A 50 11.18 20.29 3.70
N ARG A 51 11.70 19.12 4.10
CA ARG A 51 11.40 17.84 3.41
C ARG A 51 9.94 17.41 3.50
N ALA A 52 9.24 17.77 4.59
CA ALA A 52 7.83 17.42 4.74
C ALA A 52 6.96 18.36 3.88
N ILE A 53 7.35 19.61 3.73
CA ILE A 53 6.68 20.58 2.84
C ILE A 53 6.88 20.15 1.38
N GLU A 54 8.11 19.81 0.99
CA GLU A 54 8.42 19.28 -0.34
C GLU A 54 7.61 18.00 -0.65
N ALA A 55 7.51 17.09 0.30
CA ALA A 55 6.70 15.89 0.15
C ALA A 55 5.20 16.20 -0.03
N ALA A 56 4.67 17.18 0.72
CA ALA A 56 3.27 17.60 0.61
C ALA A 56 3.00 18.27 -0.76
N THR A 57 3.89 19.11 -1.25
CA THR A 57 3.73 19.75 -2.57
C THR A 57 3.81 18.73 -3.71
N LYS A 58 4.77 17.80 -3.69
CA LYS A 58 4.85 16.71 -4.68
C LYS A 58 3.59 15.85 -4.69
N TYR A 59 3.10 15.48 -3.51
CA TYR A 59 1.86 14.72 -3.38
C TYR A 59 0.68 15.48 -3.99
N PHE A 60 0.51 16.76 -3.63
CA PHE A 60 -0.60 17.58 -4.12
C PHE A 60 -0.59 17.71 -5.63
N LEU A 61 0.54 18.09 -6.24
CA LEU A 61 0.64 18.26 -7.69
C LEU A 61 0.28 16.99 -8.46
N VAL A 62 0.81 15.83 -8.04
CA VAL A 62 0.53 14.56 -8.72
C VAL A 62 -0.93 14.12 -8.52
N GLN A 63 -1.46 14.27 -7.32
CA GLN A 63 -2.85 13.86 -7.05
C GLN A 63 -3.86 14.80 -7.71
N ALA A 64 -3.58 16.10 -7.78
CA ALA A 64 -4.42 17.09 -8.47
C ALA A 64 -4.48 16.81 -10.00
N THR A 65 -3.34 16.53 -10.63
CA THR A 65 -3.32 16.15 -12.04
C THR A 65 -4.09 14.85 -12.28
N ALA A 66 -3.95 13.87 -11.42
CA ALA A 66 -4.68 12.62 -11.51
C ALA A 66 -6.19 12.80 -11.33
N SER A 67 -6.62 13.66 -10.38
CA SER A 67 -8.06 13.96 -10.19
C SER A 67 -8.67 14.71 -11.36
N ALA A 68 -7.92 15.63 -11.98
CA ALA A 68 -8.35 16.30 -13.21
C ALA A 68 -8.53 15.29 -14.38
N LEU A 69 -7.63 14.32 -14.51
CA LEU A 69 -7.76 13.26 -15.51
C LEU A 69 -8.96 12.33 -15.26
N VAL A 70 -9.29 12.02 -13.99
CA VAL A 70 -10.50 11.25 -13.64
C VAL A 70 -11.75 12.01 -14.12
N LEU A 71 -11.81 13.30 -13.83
CA LEU A 71 -12.93 14.14 -14.23
C LEU A 71 -13.02 14.26 -15.74
N PHE A 72 -11.88 14.46 -16.42
CA PHE A 72 -11.82 14.53 -17.88
C PHE A 72 -12.30 13.22 -18.54
N SER A 73 -11.89 12.07 -18.01
CA SER A 73 -12.34 10.75 -18.50
C SER A 73 -13.85 10.55 -18.34
N SER A 74 -14.43 11.00 -17.22
CA SER A 74 -15.87 10.93 -16.99
C SER A 74 -16.66 11.87 -17.90
N MET A 75 -16.14 13.09 -18.16
CA MET A 75 -16.75 14.04 -19.08
C MET A 75 -16.73 13.53 -20.54
N THR A 76 -15.60 12.96 -20.98
CA THR A 76 -15.51 12.38 -22.32
C THR A 76 -16.44 11.16 -22.48
N ASN A 77 -16.59 10.34 -21.44
CA ASN A 77 -17.59 9.27 -21.48
C ASN A 77 -19.01 9.81 -21.56
N ALA A 78 -19.36 10.79 -20.72
CA ALA A 78 -20.68 11.42 -20.70
C ALA A 78 -21.01 12.13 -22.03
N TRP A 79 -20.00 12.73 -22.68
CA TRP A 79 -20.18 13.36 -24.01
C TRP A 79 -20.59 12.35 -25.09
N HIS A 80 -20.00 11.15 -25.07
CA HIS A 80 -20.29 10.12 -26.07
C HIS A 80 -21.51 9.25 -25.73
N THR A 81 -21.73 8.97 -24.44
CA THR A 81 -22.79 8.02 -24.02
C THR A 81 -23.99 8.66 -23.35
N GLY A 82 -23.89 9.93 -22.94
CA GLY A 82 -24.91 10.63 -22.16
C GLY A 82 -25.04 10.20 -20.71
N GLN A 83 -24.17 9.29 -20.23
CA GLN A 83 -24.31 8.67 -18.92
C GLN A 83 -23.17 9.05 -17.96
N TRP A 84 -23.54 9.30 -16.69
CA TRP A 84 -22.62 9.67 -15.62
C TRP A 84 -22.39 8.56 -14.61
N ASP A 85 -22.96 7.39 -14.84
CA ASP A 85 -22.81 6.24 -13.97
C ASP A 85 -21.39 5.66 -14.05
N ILE A 86 -20.83 5.27 -12.88
CA ILE A 86 -19.47 4.71 -12.78
C ILE A 86 -19.38 3.35 -13.49
N THR A 87 -20.44 2.54 -13.41
CA THR A 87 -20.48 1.20 -13.98
C THR A 87 -20.61 1.19 -15.51
N GLN A 88 -21.08 2.28 -16.11
CA GLN A 88 -21.36 2.39 -17.55
C GLN A 88 -20.26 3.14 -18.30
N LEU A 89 -19.04 2.68 -18.16
CA LEU A 89 -17.88 3.22 -18.86
C LEU A 89 -17.62 2.40 -20.13
N THR A 90 -18.11 2.87 -21.29
CA THR A 90 -18.06 2.10 -22.55
C THR A 90 -17.11 2.68 -23.59
N HIS A 91 -16.84 3.99 -23.55
CA HIS A 91 -15.99 4.64 -24.54
C HIS A 91 -14.50 4.25 -24.34
N PRO A 92 -13.80 3.67 -25.35
CA PRO A 92 -12.45 3.10 -25.16
C PRO A 92 -11.39 4.14 -24.77
N ALA A 93 -11.46 5.35 -25.32
CA ALA A 93 -10.51 6.41 -24.94
C ALA A 93 -10.70 6.87 -23.51
N SER A 94 -11.95 7.00 -23.03
CA SER A 94 -12.22 7.34 -21.63
C SER A 94 -11.79 6.24 -20.67
N CYS A 95 -11.92 4.96 -21.04
CA CYS A 95 -11.39 3.82 -20.27
C CYS A 95 -9.85 3.90 -20.11
N LEU A 96 -9.12 4.21 -21.18
CA LEU A 96 -7.66 4.36 -21.14
C LEU A 96 -7.24 5.56 -20.26
N ILE A 97 -7.90 6.70 -20.38
CA ILE A 97 -7.60 7.87 -19.58
C ILE A 97 -7.90 7.59 -18.10
N LEU A 98 -9.00 6.92 -17.79
CA LEU A 98 -9.36 6.55 -16.43
C LEU A 98 -8.34 5.59 -15.82
N THR A 99 -7.93 4.54 -16.55
CA THR A 99 -6.92 3.58 -16.05
C THR A 99 -5.60 4.26 -15.76
N THR A 100 -5.15 5.19 -16.62
CA THR A 100 -3.93 5.98 -16.37
C THR A 100 -4.11 6.92 -15.17
N ALA A 101 -5.24 7.59 -15.04
CA ALA A 101 -5.53 8.49 -13.91
C ALA A 101 -5.51 7.76 -12.55
N ILE A 102 -6.15 6.59 -12.48
CA ILE A 102 -6.16 5.78 -11.27
C ILE A 102 -4.78 5.17 -11.00
N SER A 103 -4.04 4.78 -12.04
CA SER A 103 -2.66 4.29 -11.89
C SER A 103 -1.72 5.36 -11.31
N ILE A 104 -1.89 6.64 -11.68
CA ILE A 104 -1.17 7.76 -11.07
C ILE A 104 -1.54 7.89 -9.59
N LYS A 105 -2.83 7.80 -9.23
CA LYS A 105 -3.29 7.88 -7.82
C LYS A 105 -2.73 6.75 -6.97
N LEU A 106 -2.69 5.54 -7.48
CA LEU A 106 -2.14 4.37 -6.80
C LEU A 106 -0.61 4.38 -6.73
N GLY A 107 0.05 5.03 -7.70
CA GLY A 107 1.48 5.01 -7.87
C GLY A 107 1.98 3.72 -8.53
N LEU A 108 1.26 3.20 -9.53
CA LEU A 108 1.74 2.11 -10.37
C LEU A 108 2.82 2.62 -11.33
N VAL A 109 3.67 1.73 -11.81
CA VAL A 109 4.66 2.06 -12.82
C VAL A 109 3.95 2.33 -14.15
N PRO A 110 4.31 3.43 -14.87
CA PRO A 110 5.49 4.30 -14.71
C PRO A 110 5.35 5.46 -13.70
N PHE A 111 4.18 5.72 -13.15
CA PHE A 111 3.86 6.91 -12.36
C PHE A 111 4.19 6.78 -10.86
N HIS A 112 5.17 5.96 -10.48
CA HIS A 112 5.44 5.59 -9.09
C HIS A 112 6.39 6.53 -8.35
N PHE A 113 7.15 7.41 -9.01
CA PHE A 113 8.25 8.18 -8.42
C PHE A 113 7.87 9.06 -7.23
N TRP A 114 6.66 9.61 -7.24
CA TRP A 114 6.17 10.47 -6.17
C TRP A 114 6.04 9.74 -4.83
N PHE A 115 5.68 8.47 -4.84
CA PHE A 115 5.30 7.75 -3.63
C PHE A 115 6.48 7.48 -2.67
N PRO A 116 7.67 7.00 -3.11
CA PRO A 116 8.85 6.86 -2.25
C PRO A 116 9.37 8.20 -1.69
N GLU A 117 9.26 9.29 -2.45
CA GLU A 117 9.69 10.60 -1.99
C GLU A 117 8.75 11.18 -0.93
N VAL A 118 7.45 11.04 -1.13
CA VAL A 118 6.43 11.46 -0.16
C VAL A 118 6.54 10.65 1.14
N LEU A 119 6.74 9.34 1.06
CA LEU A 119 6.95 8.52 2.25
C LEU A 119 8.25 8.87 2.99
N GLN A 120 9.29 9.26 2.29
CA GLN A 120 10.53 9.73 2.90
C GLN A 120 10.34 11.01 3.72
N GLY A 121 9.53 11.96 3.24
CA GLY A 121 9.26 13.23 3.92
C GLY A 121 8.23 13.12 5.05
N SER A 122 7.36 12.11 5.04
CA SER A 122 6.27 11.94 5.99
C SER A 122 6.68 11.19 7.27
N SER A 123 5.89 11.29 8.34
CA SER A 123 6.06 10.47 9.55
C SER A 123 5.62 9.01 9.30
N LEU A 124 6.04 8.05 10.14
CA LEU A 124 5.66 6.64 9.98
C LEU A 124 4.14 6.41 10.05
N ILE A 125 3.44 7.15 10.91
CA ILE A 125 1.97 7.05 11.03
C ILE A 125 1.29 7.62 9.79
N THR A 126 1.73 8.78 9.27
CA THR A 126 1.20 9.33 8.01
C THR A 126 1.58 8.47 6.82
N GLY A 127 2.74 7.83 6.85
CA GLY A 127 3.16 6.83 5.87
C GLY A 127 2.25 5.60 5.86
N LEU A 128 1.79 5.16 7.02
CA LEU A 128 0.78 4.10 7.13
C LEU A 128 -0.53 4.54 6.47
N LEU A 129 -1.04 5.73 6.77
CA LEU A 129 -2.27 6.24 6.16
C LEU A 129 -2.15 6.35 4.64
N LEU A 130 -1.01 6.82 4.13
CA LEU A 130 -0.73 6.90 2.68
C LEU A 130 -0.68 5.53 2.01
N SER A 131 -0.10 4.53 2.69
CA SER A 131 0.04 3.18 2.13
C SER A 131 -1.23 2.34 2.21
N THR A 132 -2.17 2.67 3.10
CA THR A 132 -3.41 1.92 3.35
C THR A 132 -4.66 2.74 3.02
N ALA A 133 -5.05 3.69 3.86
CA ALA A 133 -6.31 4.43 3.75
C ALA A 133 -6.47 5.18 2.41
N MET A 134 -5.39 5.82 1.93
CA MET A 134 -5.45 6.59 0.69
C MET A 134 -5.55 5.74 -0.58
N LYS A 135 -5.22 4.45 -0.48
CA LYS A 135 -5.35 3.51 -1.60
C LYS A 135 -6.74 2.87 -1.70
N PHE A 136 -7.53 2.97 -0.65
CA PHE A 136 -8.89 2.42 -0.62
C PHE A 136 -9.77 3.01 -1.74
N PRO A 137 -9.95 4.34 -1.86
CA PRO A 137 -10.83 4.92 -2.86
C PRO A 137 -10.44 4.59 -4.31
N PRO A 138 -9.17 4.71 -4.73
CA PRO A 138 -8.80 4.32 -6.09
C PRO A 138 -9.02 2.84 -6.40
N ILE A 139 -8.78 1.94 -5.43
CA ILE A 139 -9.00 0.50 -5.62
C ILE A 139 -10.49 0.18 -5.74
N THR A 140 -11.36 0.84 -4.95
CA THR A 140 -12.81 0.64 -5.08
C THR A 140 -13.33 1.14 -6.42
N LEU A 141 -12.81 2.24 -6.96
CA LEU A 141 -13.16 2.70 -8.30
C LEU A 141 -12.71 1.70 -9.38
N LEU A 142 -11.50 1.15 -9.28
CA LEU A 142 -11.07 0.08 -10.18
C LEU A 142 -11.95 -1.17 -10.07
N PHE A 143 -12.41 -1.49 -8.86
CA PHE A 143 -13.34 -2.60 -8.66
C PHE A 143 -14.68 -2.36 -9.36
N MET A 144 -15.25 -1.17 -9.22
CA MET A 144 -16.53 -0.81 -9.85
C MET A 144 -16.43 -0.77 -11.38
N THR A 145 -15.27 -0.39 -11.91
CA THR A 145 -15.05 -0.28 -13.37
C THR A 145 -14.36 -1.51 -13.96
N SER A 146 -14.18 -2.59 -13.22
CA SER A 146 -13.39 -3.78 -13.62
C SER A 146 -13.79 -4.37 -14.97
N SER A 147 -15.08 -4.35 -15.32
CA SER A 147 -15.61 -4.89 -16.58
C SER A 147 -15.20 -4.08 -17.83
N SER A 148 -14.86 -2.80 -17.66
CA SER A 148 -14.54 -1.89 -18.78
C SER A 148 -13.03 -1.66 -18.95
N LEU A 149 -12.21 -2.14 -18.02
CA LEU A 149 -10.77 -1.91 -18.04
C LEU A 149 -10.05 -2.73 -19.11
N ASN A 150 -8.99 -2.15 -19.69
CA ASN A 150 -8.18 -2.84 -20.68
C ASN A 150 -7.20 -3.82 -19.99
N PRO A 151 -7.35 -5.16 -20.19
CA PRO A 151 -6.54 -6.17 -19.48
C PRO A 151 -5.06 -6.09 -19.84
N THR A 152 -4.72 -5.83 -21.10
CA THR A 152 -3.32 -5.80 -21.56
C THR A 152 -2.54 -4.64 -20.93
N LEU A 153 -3.15 -3.47 -20.82
CA LEU A 153 -2.54 -2.29 -20.21
C LEU A 153 -2.31 -2.52 -18.70
N LEU A 154 -3.31 -3.03 -17.99
CA LEU A 154 -3.17 -3.33 -16.58
C LEU A 154 -2.13 -4.42 -16.31
N MET A 155 -2.06 -5.45 -17.16
CA MET A 155 -1.05 -6.50 -17.05
C MET A 155 0.36 -5.95 -17.23
N THR A 156 0.60 -5.12 -18.24
CA THR A 156 1.93 -4.52 -18.45
C THR A 156 2.34 -3.62 -17.29
N MET A 157 1.45 -2.75 -16.81
CA MET A 157 1.69 -1.92 -15.63
C MET A 157 1.94 -2.76 -14.36
N ALA A 158 1.22 -3.86 -14.20
CA ALA A 158 1.37 -4.78 -13.07
C ALA A 158 2.75 -5.44 -13.06
N ILE A 159 3.17 -6.04 -14.16
CA ILE A 159 4.49 -6.69 -14.28
C ILE A 159 5.60 -5.67 -14.04
N LEU A 160 5.53 -4.50 -14.67
CA LEU A 160 6.50 -3.43 -14.47
C LEU A 160 6.53 -2.94 -13.02
N SER A 161 5.38 -2.86 -12.34
CA SER A 161 5.34 -2.41 -10.94
C SER A 161 5.96 -3.42 -9.98
N VAL A 162 5.78 -4.72 -10.22
CA VAL A 162 6.46 -5.77 -9.43
C VAL A 162 7.97 -5.77 -9.72
N ALA A 163 8.37 -5.62 -10.98
CA ALA A 163 9.78 -5.59 -11.39
C ALA A 163 10.52 -4.39 -10.78
N LEU A 164 10.04 -3.18 -11.02
CA LEU A 164 10.69 -1.95 -10.54
C LEU A 164 10.53 -1.78 -9.03
N GLY A 165 9.40 -2.15 -8.45
CA GLY A 165 9.21 -2.18 -7.00
C GLY A 165 10.20 -3.12 -6.30
N GLY A 166 10.45 -4.30 -6.88
CA GLY A 166 11.48 -5.22 -6.42
C GLY A 166 12.90 -4.65 -6.57
N TRP A 167 13.25 -4.24 -7.78
CA TRP A 167 14.59 -3.79 -8.13
C TRP A 167 15.05 -2.54 -7.36
N MET A 168 14.22 -1.50 -7.35
CA MET A 168 14.52 -0.23 -6.68
C MET A 168 14.61 -0.38 -5.15
N GLY A 169 13.95 -1.38 -4.56
CA GLY A 169 13.99 -1.68 -3.13
C GLY A 169 15.34 -2.25 -2.66
N LEU A 170 16.11 -2.91 -3.53
CA LEU A 170 17.33 -3.65 -3.16
C LEU A 170 18.39 -2.78 -2.48
N ASN A 171 18.67 -1.60 -2.99
CA ASN A 171 19.76 -0.73 -2.53
C ASN A 171 19.35 0.35 -1.54
N GLN A 172 18.07 0.36 -1.09
CA GLN A 172 17.61 1.38 -0.16
C GLN A 172 18.09 1.13 1.27
N THR A 173 18.54 2.19 1.94
CA THR A 173 18.97 2.16 3.35
C THR A 173 17.92 2.74 4.30
N GLN A 174 16.92 3.42 3.77
CA GLN A 174 15.83 4.02 4.54
C GLN A 174 14.61 3.10 4.56
N VAL A 175 14.16 2.74 5.77
CA VAL A 175 13.02 1.83 5.97
C VAL A 175 11.76 2.34 5.28
N ARG A 176 11.49 3.64 5.33
CA ARG A 176 10.32 4.25 4.68
C ARG A 176 10.32 4.07 3.16
N LYS A 177 11.49 4.19 2.50
CA LYS A 177 11.61 3.95 1.07
C LYS A 177 11.43 2.47 0.72
N ILE A 178 11.98 1.56 1.54
CA ILE A 178 11.78 0.13 1.34
C ILE A 178 10.30 -0.22 1.42
N MET A 179 9.58 0.32 2.42
CA MET A 179 8.13 0.11 2.55
C MET A 179 7.33 0.76 1.41
N ALA A 180 7.84 1.84 0.80
CA ALA A 180 7.24 2.40 -0.40
C ALA A 180 7.35 1.46 -1.60
N PHE A 181 8.53 0.97 -1.88
CA PHE A 181 8.76 0.04 -3.00
C PHE A 181 8.03 -1.30 -2.79
N SER A 182 7.94 -1.76 -1.54
CA SER A 182 7.13 -2.93 -1.21
C SER A 182 5.65 -2.72 -1.53
N SER A 183 5.11 -1.54 -1.26
CA SER A 183 3.72 -1.24 -1.56
C SER A 183 3.45 -1.13 -3.06
N ILE A 184 4.42 -0.65 -3.86
CA ILE A 184 4.33 -0.61 -5.33
C ILE A 184 4.29 -2.05 -5.88
N SER A 185 5.15 -2.94 -5.37
CA SER A 185 5.14 -4.34 -5.78
C SER A 185 3.84 -5.07 -5.41
N HIS A 186 3.29 -4.84 -4.21
CA HIS A 186 2.00 -5.42 -3.82
C HIS A 186 0.82 -4.89 -4.66
N LEU A 187 0.83 -3.60 -5.00
CA LEU A 187 -0.17 -3.04 -5.93
C LEU A 187 -0.08 -3.67 -7.32
N GLY A 188 1.12 -4.02 -7.78
CA GLY A 188 1.30 -4.77 -9.02
C GLY A 188 0.56 -6.11 -8.99
N TRP A 189 0.68 -6.88 -7.90
CA TRP A 189 -0.07 -8.12 -7.72
C TRP A 189 -1.59 -7.91 -7.69
N MET A 190 -2.07 -6.79 -7.15
CA MET A 190 -3.50 -6.47 -7.12
C MET A 190 -4.02 -6.03 -8.48
N SER A 191 -3.26 -5.22 -9.21
CA SER A 191 -3.72 -4.65 -10.48
C SER A 191 -3.86 -5.68 -11.60
N ILE A 192 -3.10 -6.78 -11.59
CA ILE A 192 -3.21 -7.81 -12.62
C ILE A 192 -4.51 -8.60 -12.48
N ILE A 193 -4.95 -8.89 -11.24
CA ILE A 193 -6.09 -9.77 -11.00
C ILE A 193 -7.43 -9.04 -11.05
N ILE A 194 -7.44 -7.70 -11.04
CA ILE A 194 -8.68 -6.92 -10.93
C ILE A 194 -9.65 -7.15 -12.08
N VAL A 195 -9.13 -7.43 -13.26
CA VAL A 195 -9.93 -7.69 -14.45
C VAL A 195 -10.55 -9.08 -14.43
N TYR A 196 -9.83 -10.07 -13.90
CA TYR A 196 -10.26 -11.47 -13.89
C TYR A 196 -11.14 -11.81 -12.70
N ASN A 197 -10.70 -11.43 -11.51
CA ASN A 197 -11.46 -11.66 -10.27
C ASN A 197 -11.35 -10.44 -9.33
N PRO A 198 -12.30 -9.47 -9.44
CA PRO A 198 -12.26 -8.27 -8.63
C PRO A 198 -12.43 -8.53 -7.14
N LYS A 199 -13.18 -9.57 -6.73
CA LYS A 199 -13.33 -9.93 -5.31
C LYS A 199 -12.00 -10.35 -4.68
N LEU A 200 -11.19 -11.12 -5.41
CA LEU A 200 -9.87 -11.54 -4.96
C LEU A 200 -8.92 -10.37 -4.80
N THR A 201 -9.05 -9.31 -5.60
CA THR A 201 -8.26 -8.06 -5.39
C THR A 201 -8.59 -7.39 -4.07
N LEU A 202 -9.86 -7.33 -3.68
CA LEU A 202 -10.28 -6.76 -2.40
C LEU A 202 -9.73 -7.58 -1.23
N LEU A 203 -9.81 -8.91 -1.29
CA LEU A 203 -9.23 -9.78 -0.28
C LEU A 203 -7.73 -9.53 -0.14
N ASN A 204 -6.99 -9.49 -1.25
CA ASN A 204 -5.56 -9.21 -1.25
C ASN A 204 -5.26 -7.83 -0.64
N PHE A 205 -6.07 -6.83 -0.96
CA PHE A 205 -5.92 -5.50 -0.40
C PHE A 205 -6.14 -5.46 1.13
N TYR A 206 -7.15 -6.16 1.65
CA TYR A 206 -7.37 -6.26 3.10
C TYR A 206 -6.20 -6.94 3.81
N LEU A 207 -5.70 -8.05 3.28
CA LEU A 207 -4.52 -8.73 3.84
C LEU A 207 -3.28 -7.84 3.79
N TYR A 208 -3.08 -7.14 2.68
CA TYR A 208 -1.99 -6.16 2.54
C TYR A 208 -2.09 -5.05 3.59
N THR A 209 -3.28 -4.45 3.79
CA THR A 209 -3.46 -3.38 4.79
C THR A 209 -3.17 -3.86 6.20
N LEU A 210 -3.59 -5.07 6.55
CA LEU A 210 -3.35 -5.67 7.85
C LEU A 210 -1.85 -5.89 8.10
N MET A 211 -1.15 -6.51 7.15
CA MET A 211 0.28 -6.78 7.26
C MET A 211 1.11 -5.49 7.30
N THR A 212 0.80 -4.52 6.42
CA THR A 212 1.52 -3.24 6.40
C THR A 212 1.27 -2.42 7.65
N ALA A 213 0.06 -2.42 8.19
CA ALA A 213 -0.25 -1.74 9.45
C ALA A 213 0.56 -2.32 10.61
N ALA A 214 0.66 -3.66 10.71
CA ALA A 214 1.48 -4.32 11.72
C ALA A 214 2.94 -3.86 11.66
N VAL A 215 3.54 -3.86 10.46
CA VAL A 215 4.95 -3.48 10.26
C VAL A 215 5.20 -1.99 10.52
N PHE A 216 4.35 -1.09 10.01
CA PHE A 216 4.51 0.35 10.26
C PHE A 216 4.36 0.71 11.74
N LEU A 217 3.43 0.10 12.46
CA LEU A 217 3.25 0.33 13.89
C LEU A 217 4.44 -0.22 14.69
N ALA A 218 4.99 -1.37 14.30
CA ALA A 218 6.20 -1.92 14.89
C ALA A 218 7.41 -0.99 14.67
N PHE A 219 7.61 -0.45 13.47
CA PHE A 219 8.64 0.55 13.21
C PHE A 219 8.43 1.86 13.97
N ASN A 220 7.19 2.28 14.13
CA ASN A 220 6.87 3.49 14.89
C ASN A 220 7.16 3.32 16.39
N SER A 221 6.88 2.16 16.97
CA SER A 221 7.17 1.86 18.37
C SER A 221 8.69 1.82 18.66
N THR A 222 9.47 1.24 17.73
CA THR A 222 10.94 1.21 17.80
C THR A 222 11.61 2.51 17.34
N LYS A 223 10.85 3.44 16.70
CA LYS A 223 11.34 4.70 16.12
C LYS A 223 12.48 4.51 15.11
N THR A 224 12.50 3.42 14.39
CA THR A 224 13.55 3.08 13.42
C THR A 224 13.24 3.68 12.05
N LEU A 225 14.18 4.48 11.52
CA LEU A 225 14.06 5.13 10.22
C LEU A 225 15.09 4.64 9.20
N LYS A 226 16.25 4.17 9.69
CA LYS A 226 17.36 3.66 8.88
C LYS A 226 17.68 2.22 9.28
N LEU A 227 18.34 1.48 8.39
CA LEU A 227 18.78 0.10 8.67
C LEU A 227 19.74 0.06 9.88
N SER A 228 20.66 1.02 9.98
CA SER A 228 21.58 1.11 11.12
C SER A 228 20.88 1.28 12.48
N THR A 229 19.79 2.04 12.52
CA THR A 229 18.98 2.19 13.74
C THR A 229 18.14 0.95 14.03
N LEU A 230 17.82 0.16 13.03
CA LEU A 230 17.11 -1.11 13.18
C LEU A 230 18.00 -2.16 13.87
N MET A 231 19.30 -2.24 13.52
CA MET A 231 20.26 -3.11 14.18
C MET A 231 20.38 -2.85 15.69
N THR A 232 20.31 -1.58 16.09
CA THR A 232 20.36 -1.20 17.52
C THR A 232 19.02 -1.39 18.26
N ALA A 233 17.93 -1.63 17.56
CA ALA A 233 16.62 -1.81 18.18
C ALA A 233 16.51 -3.12 18.97
N TRP A 234 17.23 -4.17 18.56
CA TRP A 234 17.28 -5.46 19.25
C TRP A 234 17.72 -5.32 20.71
N THR A 235 18.70 -4.47 20.99
CA THR A 235 19.20 -4.26 22.35
C THR A 235 18.16 -3.61 23.26
N LYS A 236 17.17 -2.93 22.73
CA LYS A 236 16.12 -2.24 23.49
C LYS A 236 14.87 -3.08 23.70
N THR A 237 14.41 -3.76 22.65
CA THR A 237 13.13 -4.49 22.64
C THR A 237 13.26 -5.77 21.82
N PRO A 238 13.86 -6.84 22.38
CA PRO A 238 14.11 -8.08 21.63
C PRO A 238 12.82 -8.79 21.19
N SER A 239 11.78 -8.82 22.02
CA SER A 239 10.50 -9.44 21.67
C SER A 239 9.84 -8.76 20.48
N LEU A 240 9.84 -7.44 20.43
CA LEU A 240 9.22 -6.66 19.36
C LEU A 240 10.00 -6.79 18.04
N SER A 241 11.31 -6.93 18.10
CA SER A 241 12.13 -7.19 16.89
C SER A 241 11.92 -8.59 16.34
N GLY A 242 11.70 -9.61 17.20
CA GLY A 242 11.33 -10.95 16.77
C GLY A 242 9.94 -10.98 16.08
N ILE A 243 8.97 -10.29 16.65
CA ILE A 243 7.63 -10.14 16.03
C ILE A 243 7.74 -9.39 14.69
N LEU A 244 8.55 -8.35 14.61
CA LEU A 244 8.79 -7.58 13.39
C LEU A 244 9.42 -8.46 12.30
N LEU A 245 10.34 -9.36 12.65
CA LEU A 245 10.89 -10.36 11.73
C LEU A 245 9.76 -11.19 11.11
N LEU A 246 8.90 -11.78 11.93
CA LEU A 246 7.80 -12.62 11.44
C LEU A 246 6.82 -11.82 10.57
N ALA A 247 6.52 -10.57 10.93
CA ALA A 247 5.67 -9.71 10.13
C ALA A 247 6.31 -9.31 8.78
N LEU A 248 7.62 -9.11 8.71
CA LEU A 248 8.34 -8.89 7.45
C LEU A 248 8.37 -10.13 6.57
N LEU A 249 8.56 -11.32 7.16
CA LEU A 249 8.49 -12.59 6.43
C LEU A 249 7.06 -12.88 5.91
N SER A 250 6.03 -12.45 6.64
CA SER A 250 4.65 -12.52 6.15
C SER A 250 4.44 -11.63 4.93
N LEU A 251 4.94 -10.38 4.92
CA LEU A 251 4.91 -9.52 3.74
C LEU A 251 5.70 -10.12 2.56
N ALA A 252 6.81 -10.80 2.83
CA ALA A 252 7.58 -11.50 1.80
C ALA A 252 6.77 -12.63 1.13
N GLY A 253 5.78 -13.18 1.83
CA GLY A 253 4.92 -14.26 1.34
C GLY A 253 5.55 -15.63 1.47
N LEU A 254 6.20 -15.94 2.60
CA LEU A 254 6.70 -17.27 2.88
C LEU A 254 5.53 -18.24 3.22
N PRO A 255 5.62 -19.52 2.80
CA PRO A 255 4.51 -20.48 2.87
C PRO A 255 3.81 -20.65 4.23
N PRO A 256 4.49 -20.59 5.40
CA PRO A 256 3.78 -20.78 6.66
C PRO A 256 3.00 -19.54 7.13
N LEU A 257 3.12 -18.40 6.42
CA LEU A 257 2.58 -17.12 6.87
C LEU A 257 1.45 -16.61 5.94
N THR A 258 0.61 -15.71 6.46
CA THR A 258 -0.60 -15.22 5.77
C THR A 258 -0.32 -14.56 4.42
N GLY A 259 0.83 -13.93 4.23
CA GLY A 259 1.20 -13.29 2.98
C GLY A 259 1.43 -14.23 1.79
N PHE A 260 1.53 -15.54 2.04
CA PHE A 260 1.59 -16.53 0.97
C PHE A 260 0.23 -16.72 0.29
N LEU A 261 -0.84 -16.67 1.06
CA LEU A 261 -2.21 -16.92 0.59
C LEU A 261 -2.60 -16.04 -0.61
N PRO A 262 -2.47 -14.69 -0.58
CA PRO A 262 -2.87 -13.87 -1.71
C PRO A 262 -2.05 -14.14 -2.96
N LYS A 263 -0.75 -14.40 -2.83
CA LYS A 263 0.10 -14.72 -3.98
C LYS A 263 -0.29 -16.05 -4.62
N TRP A 264 -0.55 -17.06 -3.80
CA TRP A 264 -0.96 -18.37 -4.28
C TRP A 264 -2.30 -18.33 -5.01
N LEU A 265 -3.31 -17.64 -4.44
CA LEU A 265 -4.62 -17.51 -5.07
C LEU A 265 -4.54 -16.73 -6.40
N ILE A 266 -3.72 -15.69 -6.48
CA ILE A 266 -3.51 -14.94 -7.74
C ILE A 266 -2.88 -15.81 -8.81
N ILE A 267 -1.83 -16.58 -8.47
CA ILE A 267 -1.19 -17.51 -9.42
C ILE A 267 -2.19 -18.55 -9.90
N GLN A 268 -2.99 -19.11 -8.99
CA GLN A 268 -4.01 -20.09 -9.32
C GLN A 268 -5.07 -19.51 -10.27
N GLU A 269 -5.51 -18.28 -10.04
CA GLU A 269 -6.50 -17.63 -10.90
C GLU A 269 -5.92 -17.31 -12.29
N LEU A 270 -4.67 -16.82 -12.37
CA LEU A 270 -4.00 -16.57 -13.65
C LEU A 270 -3.80 -17.85 -14.46
N THR A 271 -3.50 -18.97 -13.80
CA THR A 271 -3.36 -20.25 -14.52
C THR A 271 -4.70 -20.78 -15.03
N LYS A 272 -5.81 -20.53 -14.33
CA LYS A 272 -7.15 -20.85 -14.83
C LYS A 272 -7.56 -20.04 -16.07
N GLN A 273 -6.97 -18.84 -16.23
CA GLN A 273 -7.23 -17.93 -17.34
C GLN A 273 -6.23 -18.09 -18.50
N ASP A 274 -5.50 -19.21 -18.53
CA ASP A 274 -4.47 -19.53 -19.54
C ASP A 274 -3.30 -18.49 -19.61
N MET A 275 -3.12 -17.68 -18.56
CA MET A 275 -2.08 -16.66 -18.45
C MET A 275 -0.85 -17.18 -17.68
N ALA A 276 -0.50 -18.44 -17.88
CA ALA A 276 0.65 -19.10 -17.22
C ALA A 276 1.98 -18.34 -17.41
N PRO A 277 2.34 -17.77 -18.58
CA PRO A 277 3.58 -17.01 -18.72
C PRO A 277 3.63 -15.78 -17.80
N ALA A 278 2.54 -15.06 -17.65
CA ALA A 278 2.46 -13.89 -16.75
C ALA A 278 2.62 -14.32 -15.28
N ALA A 279 1.99 -15.42 -14.88
CA ALA A 279 2.13 -15.98 -13.55
C ALA A 279 3.58 -16.39 -13.24
N MET A 280 4.29 -17.00 -14.19
CA MET A 280 5.70 -17.35 -14.05
C MET A 280 6.58 -16.11 -13.89
N VAL A 281 6.40 -15.09 -14.73
CA VAL A 281 7.18 -13.85 -14.64
C VAL A 281 6.95 -13.17 -13.30
N LEU A 282 5.72 -13.06 -12.83
CA LEU A 282 5.41 -12.45 -11.52
C LEU A 282 6.02 -13.22 -10.35
N SER A 283 5.99 -14.55 -10.38
CA SER A 283 6.58 -15.38 -9.33
C SER A 283 8.11 -15.18 -9.25
N LEU A 284 8.80 -15.13 -10.38
CA LEU A 284 10.24 -14.84 -10.44
C LEU A 284 10.56 -13.43 -9.95
N LEU A 285 9.80 -12.42 -10.39
CA LEU A 285 10.00 -11.04 -9.94
C LEU A 285 9.73 -10.86 -8.44
N SER A 286 8.86 -11.68 -7.85
CA SER A 286 8.60 -11.65 -6.41
C SER A 286 9.83 -12.02 -5.55
N LEU A 287 10.80 -12.74 -6.10
CA LEU A 287 12.07 -13.05 -5.42
C LEU A 287 12.88 -11.78 -5.12
N LEU A 288 12.80 -10.76 -5.96
CA LEU A 288 13.44 -9.46 -5.70
C LEU A 288 12.87 -8.80 -4.45
N SER A 289 11.55 -8.85 -4.30
CA SER A 289 10.89 -8.30 -3.10
C SER A 289 11.20 -9.11 -1.85
N LEU A 290 11.29 -10.43 -1.97
CA LEU A 290 11.68 -11.31 -0.87
C LEU A 290 13.09 -10.97 -0.36
N PHE A 291 14.04 -10.67 -1.25
CA PHE A 291 15.41 -10.33 -0.86
C PHE A 291 15.47 -9.09 0.06
N PHE A 292 14.79 -8.00 -0.26
CA PHE A 292 14.87 -6.82 0.59
C PHE A 292 14.13 -7.02 1.94
N TYR A 293 13.09 -7.84 1.99
CA TYR A 293 12.45 -8.21 3.27
C TYR A 293 13.35 -9.08 4.13
N LEU A 294 14.03 -10.07 3.54
CA LEU A 294 15.02 -10.86 4.25
C LEU A 294 16.15 -9.98 4.78
N ARG A 295 16.67 -9.05 3.99
CA ARG A 295 17.68 -8.10 4.43
C ARG A 295 17.21 -7.29 5.65
N LEU A 296 15.97 -6.78 5.65
CA LEU A 296 15.38 -6.10 6.81
C LEU A 296 15.29 -7.03 8.03
N ALA A 297 14.84 -8.26 7.82
CA ALA A 297 14.70 -9.26 8.87
C ALA A 297 16.06 -9.61 9.48
N TYR A 298 17.09 -9.83 8.67
CA TYR A 298 18.44 -10.07 9.15
C TYR A 298 19.01 -8.89 9.94
N CYS A 299 18.81 -7.66 9.45
CA CYS A 299 19.22 -6.46 10.18
C CYS A 299 18.47 -6.29 11.53
N ALA A 300 17.25 -6.80 11.62
CA ALA A 300 16.45 -6.68 12.84
C ALA A 300 16.82 -7.68 13.93
N THR A 301 17.32 -8.87 13.57
CA THR A 301 17.43 -9.98 14.52
C THR A 301 18.77 -10.73 14.53
N ILE A 302 19.35 -10.99 13.35
CA ILE A 302 20.49 -11.93 13.21
C ILE A 302 21.84 -11.21 13.31
N THR A 303 21.91 -9.96 12.82
CA THR A 303 23.16 -9.20 12.91
C THR A 303 23.43 -8.85 14.37
N LEU A 304 24.63 -9.23 14.85
CA LEU A 304 25.08 -8.88 16.19
C LEU A 304 24.99 -7.35 16.39
N PRO A 305 24.19 -6.88 17.34
CA PRO A 305 24.10 -5.44 17.60
C PRO A 305 25.46 -4.98 18.15
N PRO A 306 25.89 -3.75 17.83
CA PRO A 306 27.06 -3.16 18.44
C PRO A 306 26.88 -3.17 19.96
N HIS A 307 27.93 -3.51 20.70
CA HIS A 307 27.95 -3.46 22.17
C HIS A 307 27.60 -2.04 22.62
N THR A 308 26.35 -1.82 22.96
CA THR A 308 25.85 -0.54 23.44
C THR A 308 25.44 -0.67 24.89
N THR A 309 25.79 0.32 25.69
CA THR A 309 25.37 0.44 27.11
C THR A 309 23.84 0.57 27.26
N ASN A 310 23.12 0.66 26.14
CA ASN A 310 21.65 0.77 26.09
C ASN A 310 20.93 -0.46 26.70
N HIS A 311 21.57 -1.62 26.71
CA HIS A 311 21.00 -2.82 27.34
C HIS A 311 20.77 -2.60 28.85
N MET A 312 21.65 -1.87 29.52
CA MET A 312 21.52 -1.53 30.95
C MET A 312 20.29 -0.63 31.23
N LYS A 313 19.78 0.10 30.23
CA LYS A 313 18.62 0.98 30.39
C LYS A 313 17.30 0.34 29.96
N GLN A 314 17.26 -0.96 29.73
CA GLN A 314 16.09 -1.67 29.24
C GLN A 314 14.88 -1.58 30.21
N TRP A 315 15.14 -1.54 31.50
CA TRP A 315 14.12 -1.33 32.54
C TRP A 315 13.40 0.03 32.45
N HIS A 316 14.04 1.04 31.87
CA HIS A 316 13.48 2.39 31.71
C HIS A 316 12.64 2.53 30.42
N THR A 317 12.70 1.57 29.51
CA THR A 317 12.04 1.64 28.20
C THR A 317 10.67 0.94 28.15
N ASN A 318 10.19 0.40 29.29
CA ASN A 318 8.89 -0.27 29.40
C ASN A 318 7.72 0.72 29.20
N LYS A 319 7.54 1.16 27.96
CA LYS A 319 6.26 1.72 27.52
C LYS A 319 5.32 0.56 27.21
N PRO A 320 4.07 0.61 27.70
CA PRO A 320 3.09 -0.43 27.37
C PRO A 320 2.97 -0.54 25.85
N THR A 321 3.16 -1.75 25.32
CA THR A 321 2.95 -2.03 23.91
C THR A 321 1.48 -1.84 23.60
N ASN A 322 1.16 -1.08 22.56
CA ASN A 322 -0.23 -0.88 22.15
C ASN A 322 -0.84 -2.24 21.80
N ILE A 323 -1.98 -2.56 22.39
CA ILE A 323 -2.76 -3.79 22.14
C ILE A 323 -3.00 -3.97 20.63
N LEU A 324 -3.21 -2.88 19.89
CA LEU A 324 -3.36 -2.90 18.44
C LEU A 324 -2.17 -3.57 17.71
N ILE A 325 -0.94 -3.36 18.17
CA ILE A 325 0.24 -4.00 17.56
C ILE A 325 0.15 -5.52 17.76
N ALA A 326 -0.20 -5.97 18.96
CA ALA A 326 -0.32 -7.39 19.25
C ALA A 326 -1.40 -8.06 18.38
N ILE A 327 -2.59 -7.46 18.28
CA ILE A 327 -3.70 -7.97 17.46
C ILE A 327 -3.33 -8.03 15.97
N LEU A 328 -2.76 -6.96 15.42
CA LEU A 328 -2.40 -6.91 14.00
C LEU A 328 -1.25 -7.85 13.67
N THR A 329 -0.27 -8.00 14.56
CA THR A 329 0.86 -8.92 14.33
C THR A 329 0.44 -10.37 14.44
N THR A 330 -0.37 -10.74 15.43
CA THR A 330 -0.91 -12.11 15.53
C THR A 330 -1.77 -12.43 14.31
N ALA A 331 -2.66 -11.54 13.91
CA ALA A 331 -3.46 -11.71 12.69
C ALA A 331 -2.58 -11.84 11.44
N SER A 332 -1.52 -11.03 11.29
CA SER A 332 -0.60 -11.11 10.14
C SER A 332 0.22 -12.40 10.08
N ILE A 333 0.32 -13.15 11.15
CA ILE A 333 1.06 -14.41 11.22
C ILE A 333 0.13 -15.62 11.10
N THR A 334 -1.03 -15.59 11.78
CA THR A 334 -1.85 -16.79 12.04
C THR A 334 -3.12 -16.89 11.20
N LEU A 335 -3.46 -15.95 10.33
CA LEU A 335 -4.70 -16.02 9.51
C LEU A 335 -4.69 -17.14 8.45
N LEU A 336 -3.55 -17.72 8.11
CA LEU A 336 -3.46 -18.74 7.06
C LEU A 336 -4.34 -19.97 7.34
N PRO A 337 -4.42 -20.56 8.54
CA PRO A 337 -5.32 -21.70 8.82
C PRO A 337 -6.80 -21.38 8.65
N ILE A 338 -7.20 -20.11 8.77
CA ILE A 338 -8.58 -19.64 8.60
C ILE A 338 -8.90 -19.39 7.11
N SER A 339 -7.89 -19.49 6.25
CA SER A 339 -8.03 -19.19 4.81
C SER A 339 -9.17 -19.95 4.11
N PRO A 340 -9.49 -21.24 4.39
CA PRO A 340 -10.59 -21.90 3.71
C PRO A 340 -11.95 -21.23 3.95
N MET A 341 -12.16 -20.71 5.17
CA MET A 341 -13.39 -19.96 5.48
C MET A 341 -13.45 -18.63 4.73
N ILE A 342 -12.31 -17.95 4.59
CA ILE A 342 -12.23 -16.65 3.89
C ILE A 342 -12.45 -16.85 2.39
N THR A 343 -11.84 -17.87 1.79
CA THR A 343 -11.98 -18.17 0.36
C THR A 343 -13.39 -18.64 -0.01
N ALA A 344 -14.14 -19.22 0.91
CA ALA A 344 -15.54 -19.59 0.69
C ALA A 344 -16.47 -18.36 0.54
N ILE A 345 -16.07 -17.20 1.05
CA ILE A 345 -16.84 -15.93 0.97
C ILE A 345 -16.50 -15.15 -0.32
N VAL A 346 -15.35 -15.39 -0.90
CA VAL A 346 -14.84 -14.70 -2.12
C VAL A 346 -15.25 -15.48 -3.37
#